data_e9fbcc6b1ee35d4b2b6f0314ecc4db65
#
_entry.id   e9fbcc6b1ee35d4b2b6f0314ecc4db65
#
_cell.length_a   1.000
_cell.length_b   1.000
_cell.length_c   1.000
_cell.angle_alpha   90.00
_cell.angle_beta   90.00
_cell.angle_gamma   90.00
#
_symmetry.space_group_name_H-M   'P 1'
#
loop_
_entity.id
_entity.type
_entity.pdbx_description
1 polymer ?
#
loop_
_entity_poly.entity_id
_entity_poly.type
_entity_poly.pdbx_seq_one_letter_code
_entity_poly.pdbx_strand_id
1 'polypeptide(L)'
;MIKGDNLEDYIIPNNLEFTADEIYSLLHSDQTSKFETAVKYLIDKDPFYIAKVILKYSLLLEDMNRPMMDSVMGDESTMELDPRGSYKTTTRTVSGAIAHIIKNPNISILIMMNSATNAYKVLSEIKAQIRKNARLRYFCGDWYTGSTRWQANSIILGCRTDTANKTGTIDAVGKETKVTSQHYDLIFLDDIADEDDRDSDAERLKTQLTFQDIFDLLNPGGKIHVTGTRWHPQDIYYYIEKKMNPKLIKQGLKPFKVSVKPVRKKDGTLRFPKRYTEKILADLLAKKGIVSYSAQYDLEPLSKENQLFLPANCGYFDMKYFDSTQGVAYGYCDPAMGKNKKGCQAPIITGYYMFEGMYAGKILITDTEIAVRRPTQSYKLIVGKQIRHKYVSFGCEDNAQQSLFIDGIDAMAREMTRLIMGDGKLKDGKPDPDFHPIIVPVQPITNTKNKDSRIEGSEPTYTNHQVLFRMDWESAEGNYMDLMNQLWQYPFHPYKDAPDALECLINRVILGAKLRMATG
;
A
#
# COMPACT_ATOMS: atom_id res chain seq x y z
N MET A 1 14.07 4.95 -42.78
CA MET A 1 12.88 4.69 -41.93
C MET A 1 12.25 3.36 -42.33
N ILE A 2 11.75 2.61 -41.38
CA ILE A 2 11.05 1.36 -41.62
C ILE A 2 9.68 1.68 -42.17
N LYS A 3 9.21 0.91 -43.17
CA LYS A 3 7.91 1.12 -43.82
C LYS A 3 6.78 1.10 -42.78
N GLY A 4 6.05 2.21 -42.65
CA GLY A 4 4.93 2.39 -41.72
C GLY A 4 5.29 3.10 -40.40
N ASP A 5 6.54 3.50 -40.15
CA ASP A 5 6.94 4.34 -39.02
C ASP A 5 7.01 5.81 -39.45
N ASN A 6 6.60 6.71 -38.55
CA ASN A 6 6.77 8.15 -38.70
C ASN A 6 8.04 8.59 -37.97
N LEU A 7 8.61 9.73 -38.38
CA LEU A 7 9.80 10.28 -37.77
C LEU A 7 9.61 10.59 -36.27
N GLU A 8 8.44 11.09 -35.91
CA GLU A 8 8.04 11.36 -34.53
C GLU A 8 8.10 10.14 -33.61
N ASP A 9 7.94 8.92 -34.16
CA ASP A 9 8.04 7.66 -33.42
C ASP A 9 9.46 7.38 -32.91
N TYR A 10 10.46 8.11 -33.37
CA TYR A 10 11.87 7.97 -33.00
C TYR A 10 12.37 9.06 -32.06
N ILE A 11 11.52 10.00 -31.67
CA ILE A 11 11.89 11.13 -30.80
C ILE A 11 11.44 10.86 -29.37
N ILE A 12 12.38 10.97 -28.42
CA ILE A 12 12.10 11.12 -26.99
C ILE A 12 12.82 12.39 -26.51
N PRO A 13 12.15 13.33 -25.86
CA PRO A 13 12.81 14.48 -25.25
C PRO A 13 13.80 14.02 -24.17
N ASN A 14 15.04 14.44 -24.19
CA ASN A 14 16.08 13.93 -23.29
C ASN A 14 17.23 14.82 -22.91
N ASN A 15 17.86 14.48 -21.78
CA ASN A 15 19.13 14.96 -21.25
C ASN A 15 20.35 14.17 -21.83
N LEU A 16 20.51 14.13 -23.14
CA LEU A 16 21.70 13.57 -23.77
C LEU A 16 22.71 14.68 -24.07
N GLU A 17 23.97 14.32 -24.32
CA GLU A 17 25.04 15.24 -24.72
C GLU A 17 24.72 16.07 -25.98
N PHE A 18 23.75 15.62 -26.78
CA PHE A 18 23.13 16.43 -27.85
C PHE A 18 21.93 17.17 -27.30
N THR A 19 21.79 18.42 -27.66
CA THR A 19 20.57 19.18 -27.41
C THR A 19 19.38 18.54 -28.13
N ALA A 20 18.17 18.74 -27.60
CA ALA A 20 16.96 18.24 -28.27
C ALA A 20 16.87 18.73 -29.73
N ASP A 21 17.33 19.95 -30.01
CA ASP A 21 17.35 20.54 -31.35
C ASP A 21 18.37 19.86 -32.28
N GLU A 22 19.55 19.47 -31.77
CA GLU A 22 20.55 18.73 -32.54
C GLU A 22 20.05 17.33 -32.89
N ILE A 23 19.45 16.61 -31.94
CA ILE A 23 18.84 15.30 -32.18
C ILE A 23 17.68 15.45 -33.16
N TYR A 24 16.82 16.45 -32.98
CA TYR A 24 15.70 16.75 -33.88
C TYR A 24 16.21 17.04 -35.30
N SER A 25 17.24 17.86 -35.45
CA SER A 25 17.88 18.17 -36.74
C SER A 25 18.48 16.93 -37.41
N LEU A 26 19.15 16.05 -36.66
CA LEU A 26 19.71 14.80 -37.16
C LEU A 26 18.62 13.82 -37.61
N LEU A 27 17.54 13.71 -36.85
CA LEU A 27 16.42 12.82 -37.16
C LEU A 27 15.56 13.33 -38.33
N HIS A 28 15.52 14.66 -38.57
CA HIS A 28 14.80 15.29 -39.68
C HIS A 28 15.69 15.55 -40.90
N SER A 29 16.95 15.09 -40.90
CA SER A 29 17.81 15.24 -42.06
C SER A 29 17.35 14.31 -43.20
N ASP A 30 17.25 14.82 -44.43
CA ASP A 30 16.93 14.04 -45.64
C ASP A 30 17.98 12.96 -45.99
N GLN A 31 19.08 12.89 -45.20
CA GLN A 31 20.13 11.94 -45.40
C GLN A 31 19.92 10.71 -44.50
N THR A 32 19.43 9.62 -45.05
CA THR A 32 19.18 8.32 -44.37
C THR A 32 20.41 7.88 -43.51
N SER A 33 21.61 8.13 -43.95
CA SER A 33 22.83 7.78 -43.22
C SER A 33 23.01 8.55 -41.89
N LYS A 34 22.60 9.82 -41.84
CA LYS A 34 22.68 10.63 -40.62
C LYS A 34 21.60 10.20 -39.63
N PHE A 35 20.39 9.94 -40.12
CA PHE A 35 19.29 9.39 -39.30
C PHE A 35 19.69 8.06 -38.65
N GLU A 36 20.19 7.12 -39.41
CA GLU A 36 20.66 5.83 -38.90
C GLU A 36 21.77 5.98 -37.85
N THR A 37 22.70 6.89 -38.10
CA THR A 37 23.79 7.19 -37.16
C THR A 37 23.26 7.74 -35.86
N ALA A 38 22.28 8.66 -35.90
CA ALA A 38 21.65 9.20 -34.70
C ALA A 38 20.90 8.13 -33.90
N VAL A 39 20.12 7.27 -34.57
CA VAL A 39 19.40 6.17 -33.91
C VAL A 39 20.39 5.18 -33.27
N LYS A 40 21.44 4.79 -33.97
CA LYS A 40 22.50 3.89 -33.42
C LYS A 40 23.18 4.50 -32.21
N TYR A 41 23.47 5.81 -32.24
CA TYR A 41 24.03 6.54 -31.11
C TYR A 41 23.09 6.49 -29.91
N LEU A 42 21.77 6.74 -30.11
CA LEU A 42 20.76 6.67 -29.04
C LEU A 42 20.62 5.25 -28.46
N ILE A 43 20.69 4.24 -29.30
CA ILE A 43 20.70 2.82 -28.85
C ILE A 43 21.92 2.54 -27.96
N ASP A 44 23.09 3.11 -28.27
CA ASP A 44 24.30 2.93 -27.46
C ASP A 44 24.25 3.71 -26.14
N LYS A 45 23.77 4.95 -26.15
CA LYS A 45 23.84 5.88 -25.01
C LYS A 45 22.61 5.88 -24.11
N ASP A 46 21.42 5.54 -24.63
CA ASP A 46 20.18 5.61 -23.88
C ASP A 46 19.45 4.26 -23.82
N PRO A 47 19.63 3.47 -22.75
CA PRO A 47 18.94 2.20 -22.59
C PRO A 47 17.40 2.34 -22.61
N PHE A 48 16.86 3.46 -22.10
CA PHE A 48 15.41 3.70 -22.12
C PHE A 48 14.88 3.94 -23.55
N TYR A 49 15.71 4.53 -24.43
CA TYR A 49 15.41 4.65 -25.85
C TYR A 49 15.18 3.27 -26.50
N ILE A 50 15.97 2.26 -26.11
CA ILE A 50 15.77 0.89 -26.58
C ILE A 50 14.37 0.43 -26.20
N ALA A 51 13.98 0.54 -24.93
CA ALA A 51 12.67 0.09 -24.45
C ALA A 51 11.50 0.85 -25.11
N LYS A 52 11.58 2.17 -25.10
CA LYS A 52 10.48 3.06 -25.52
C LYS A 52 10.31 3.10 -27.02
N VAL A 53 11.42 3.23 -27.77
CA VAL A 53 11.43 3.49 -29.21
C VAL A 53 11.69 2.22 -30.03
N ILE A 54 12.76 1.51 -29.73
CA ILE A 54 13.14 0.34 -30.52
C ILE A 54 12.17 -0.82 -30.28
N LEU A 55 11.84 -1.11 -29.00
CA LEU A 55 10.92 -2.18 -28.64
C LEU A 55 9.44 -1.77 -28.69
N LYS A 56 9.17 -0.49 -28.93
CA LYS A 56 7.80 0.09 -29.08
C LYS A 56 6.92 -0.04 -27.83
N TYR A 57 7.49 -0.02 -26.62
CA TYR A 57 6.71 -0.04 -25.39
C TYR A 57 6.17 1.38 -25.06
N SER A 58 5.17 1.81 -25.82
CA SER A 58 4.60 3.17 -25.78
C SER A 58 4.04 3.59 -24.42
N LEU A 59 3.63 2.64 -23.57
CA LEU A 59 3.06 2.90 -22.23
C LEU A 59 4.10 3.18 -21.15
N LEU A 60 5.39 2.98 -21.43
CA LEU A 60 6.44 3.31 -20.48
C LEU A 60 6.53 4.83 -20.27
N LEU A 61 6.63 5.24 -19.02
CA LEU A 61 6.75 6.62 -18.60
C LEU A 61 8.20 6.94 -18.27
N GLU A 62 8.67 8.09 -18.70
CA GLU A 62 10.06 8.48 -18.55
C GLU A 62 10.46 8.65 -17.08
N ASP A 63 9.64 9.36 -16.31
CA ASP A 63 9.84 9.61 -14.88
C ASP A 63 9.81 8.33 -14.01
N MET A 64 9.13 7.29 -14.47
CA MET A 64 9.00 6.02 -13.75
C MET A 64 9.97 4.95 -14.27
N ASN A 65 10.04 4.75 -15.59
CA ASN A 65 10.69 3.59 -16.18
C ASN A 65 12.14 3.85 -16.64
N ARG A 66 12.52 5.12 -16.95
CA ARG A 66 13.92 5.44 -17.28
C ARG A 66 14.88 5.08 -16.12
N PRO A 67 14.63 5.50 -14.86
CA PRO A 67 15.52 5.11 -13.75
C PRO A 67 15.62 3.59 -13.54
N MET A 68 14.57 2.83 -13.90
CA MET A 68 14.60 1.36 -13.87
C MET A 68 15.56 0.79 -14.90
N MET A 69 15.56 1.32 -16.13
CA MET A 69 16.50 0.91 -17.18
C MET A 69 17.94 1.28 -16.84
N ASP A 70 18.17 2.50 -16.36
CA ASP A 70 19.49 2.97 -15.96
C ASP A 70 20.07 2.10 -14.84
N SER A 71 19.23 1.73 -13.88
CA SER A 71 19.59 0.85 -12.76
C SER A 71 20.04 -0.55 -13.23
N VAL A 72 19.38 -1.14 -14.21
CA VAL A 72 19.72 -2.45 -14.78
C VAL A 72 21.00 -2.41 -15.61
N MET A 73 21.24 -1.31 -16.31
CA MET A 73 22.42 -1.15 -17.16
C MET A 73 23.67 -0.68 -16.39
N GLY A 74 23.53 -0.36 -15.11
CA GLY A 74 24.64 0.03 -14.23
C GLY A 74 25.60 -1.12 -13.88
N ASP A 75 26.67 -0.80 -13.13
CA ASP A 75 27.74 -1.75 -12.80
C ASP A 75 27.53 -2.49 -11.47
N GLU A 76 26.39 -2.34 -10.83
CA GLU A 76 26.10 -2.92 -9.53
C GLU A 76 24.93 -3.90 -9.58
N SER A 77 24.94 -4.90 -8.70
CA SER A 77 23.74 -5.69 -8.43
C SER A 77 22.69 -4.80 -7.78
N THR A 78 21.43 -4.90 -8.23
CA THR A 78 20.35 -3.99 -7.79
C THR A 78 19.14 -4.76 -7.27
N MET A 79 18.46 -4.19 -6.28
CA MET A 79 17.11 -4.60 -5.90
C MET A 79 16.17 -3.41 -6.05
N GLU A 80 15.14 -3.56 -6.86
CA GLU A 80 14.16 -2.52 -7.12
C GLU A 80 12.75 -3.02 -6.86
N LEU A 81 12.06 -2.31 -5.98
CA LEU A 81 10.68 -2.60 -5.60
C LEU A 81 9.79 -1.47 -6.08
N ASP A 82 8.85 -1.81 -6.93
CA ASP A 82 7.90 -0.89 -7.53
C ASP A 82 6.46 -1.41 -7.42
N PRO A 83 5.45 -0.53 -7.43
CA PRO A 83 4.06 -0.92 -7.33
C PRO A 83 3.64 -1.88 -8.44
N ARG A 84 2.61 -2.67 -8.18
CA ARG A 84 2.03 -3.54 -9.20
C ARG A 84 1.46 -2.72 -10.35
N GLY A 85 1.81 -3.10 -11.60
CA GLY A 85 1.41 -2.38 -12.80
C GLY A 85 2.36 -1.24 -13.22
N SER A 86 3.56 -1.14 -12.64
CA SER A 86 4.62 -0.19 -13.00
C SER A 86 5.39 -0.55 -14.27
N TYR A 87 5.05 -1.64 -14.93
CA TYR A 87 5.80 -2.20 -16.09
C TYR A 87 7.25 -2.61 -15.77
N LYS A 88 7.53 -2.93 -14.49
CA LYS A 88 8.87 -3.31 -14.04
C LYS A 88 9.47 -4.51 -14.79
N THR A 89 8.69 -5.58 -15.03
CA THR A 89 9.11 -6.75 -15.81
C THR A 89 9.45 -6.37 -17.26
N THR A 90 8.56 -5.64 -17.93
CA THR A 90 8.78 -5.17 -19.31
C THR A 90 10.01 -4.27 -19.42
N THR A 91 10.22 -3.40 -18.42
CA THR A 91 11.34 -2.45 -18.40
C THR A 91 12.63 -3.14 -18.03
N ARG A 92 12.72 -3.75 -16.84
CA ARG A 92 13.96 -4.24 -16.29
C ARG A 92 14.38 -5.59 -16.88
N THR A 93 13.44 -6.54 -16.98
CA THR A 93 13.75 -7.90 -17.38
C THR A 93 13.74 -8.04 -18.91
N VAL A 94 12.63 -7.68 -19.58
CA VAL A 94 12.52 -7.84 -21.03
C VAL A 94 13.44 -6.87 -21.77
N SER A 95 13.29 -5.58 -21.51
CA SER A 95 14.08 -4.55 -22.21
C SER A 95 15.55 -4.56 -21.76
N GLY A 96 15.79 -4.80 -20.46
CA GLY A 96 17.13 -4.93 -19.91
C GLY A 96 17.90 -6.10 -20.52
N ALA A 97 17.31 -7.28 -20.64
CA ALA A 97 17.94 -8.43 -21.29
C ALA A 97 18.33 -8.11 -22.74
N ILE A 98 17.43 -7.51 -23.52
CA ILE A 98 17.71 -7.12 -24.91
C ILE A 98 18.82 -6.06 -24.97
N ALA A 99 18.79 -5.06 -24.09
CA ALA A 99 19.82 -4.02 -24.04
C ALA A 99 21.21 -4.59 -23.70
N HIS A 100 21.29 -5.55 -22.79
CA HIS A 100 22.54 -6.24 -22.48
C HIS A 100 23.06 -7.07 -23.65
N ILE A 101 22.19 -7.74 -24.41
CA ILE A 101 22.57 -8.50 -25.60
C ILE A 101 23.08 -7.56 -26.71
N ILE A 102 22.48 -6.37 -26.86
CA ILE A 102 23.00 -5.34 -27.80
C ILE A 102 24.45 -4.97 -27.45
N LYS A 103 24.75 -4.80 -26.16
CA LYS A 103 26.08 -4.45 -25.69
C LYS A 103 27.09 -5.62 -25.74
N ASN A 104 26.64 -6.82 -25.45
CA ASN A 104 27.44 -8.03 -25.44
C ASN A 104 26.64 -9.22 -26.00
N PRO A 105 26.80 -9.56 -27.30
CA PRO A 105 26.09 -10.71 -27.90
C PRO A 105 26.47 -12.07 -27.31
N ASN A 106 27.60 -12.17 -26.60
CA ASN A 106 28.09 -13.40 -25.98
C ASN A 106 27.60 -13.57 -24.51
N ILE A 107 26.82 -12.63 -23.99
CA ILE A 107 26.31 -12.68 -22.62
C ILE A 107 25.43 -13.91 -22.37
N SER A 108 25.53 -14.48 -21.18
CA SER A 108 24.65 -15.53 -20.68
C SER A 108 23.74 -14.96 -19.58
N ILE A 109 22.42 -15.05 -19.79
CA ILE A 109 21.42 -14.45 -18.92
C ILE A 109 20.51 -15.55 -18.35
N LEU A 110 20.30 -15.53 -17.03
CA LEU A 110 19.24 -16.31 -16.38
C LEU A 110 18.08 -15.40 -16.01
N ILE A 111 16.87 -15.81 -16.34
CA ILE A 111 15.61 -15.20 -15.85
C ILE A 111 14.95 -16.19 -14.92
N MET A 112 14.85 -15.86 -13.63
CA MET A 112 14.14 -16.67 -12.64
C MET A 112 12.95 -15.91 -12.09
N MET A 113 11.80 -16.58 -12.03
CA MET A 113 10.56 -16.05 -11.48
C MET A 113 9.97 -17.02 -10.44
N ASN A 114 8.90 -16.60 -9.77
CA ASN A 114 8.17 -17.45 -8.82
C ASN A 114 7.73 -18.80 -9.43
N SER A 115 7.45 -18.84 -10.74
CA SER A 115 7.07 -20.07 -11.45
C SER A 115 7.70 -20.16 -12.83
N ALA A 116 7.93 -21.41 -13.31
CA ALA A 116 8.42 -21.67 -14.66
C ALA A 116 7.49 -21.09 -15.73
N THR A 117 6.17 -21.18 -15.53
CA THR A 117 5.16 -20.62 -16.46
C THR A 117 5.35 -19.11 -16.66
N ASN A 118 5.60 -18.36 -15.59
CA ASN A 118 5.80 -16.91 -15.68
C ASN A 118 7.15 -16.59 -16.34
N ALA A 119 8.21 -17.29 -16.01
CA ALA A 119 9.52 -17.14 -16.66
C ALA A 119 9.44 -17.41 -18.17
N TYR A 120 8.71 -18.46 -18.59
CA TYR A 120 8.53 -18.77 -20.01
C TYR A 120 7.70 -17.73 -20.77
N LYS A 121 6.72 -17.09 -20.12
CA LYS A 121 5.96 -15.96 -20.71
C LYS A 121 6.90 -14.78 -21.00
N VAL A 122 7.78 -14.45 -20.06
CA VAL A 122 8.77 -13.37 -20.23
C VAL A 122 9.74 -13.72 -21.37
N LEU A 123 10.28 -14.93 -21.40
CA LEU A 123 11.14 -15.36 -22.51
C LEU A 123 10.39 -15.36 -23.86
N SER A 124 9.11 -15.74 -23.86
CA SER A 124 8.27 -15.68 -25.06
C SER A 124 8.09 -14.26 -25.59
N GLU A 125 7.95 -13.27 -24.70
CA GLU A 125 7.90 -11.84 -25.06
C GLU A 125 9.22 -11.38 -25.69
N ILE A 126 10.36 -11.73 -25.07
CA ILE A 126 11.70 -11.45 -25.64
C ILE A 126 11.86 -12.09 -27.03
N LYS A 127 11.46 -13.36 -27.18
CA LYS A 127 11.47 -14.06 -28.46
C LYS A 127 10.61 -13.38 -29.51
N ALA A 128 9.46 -12.85 -29.13
CA ALA A 128 8.57 -12.11 -30.03
C ALA A 128 9.23 -10.80 -30.50
N GLN A 129 9.91 -10.07 -29.61
CA GLN A 129 10.69 -8.89 -29.98
C GLN A 129 11.80 -9.24 -30.96
N ILE A 130 12.61 -10.25 -30.68
CA ILE A 130 13.72 -10.67 -31.54
C ILE A 130 13.23 -11.09 -32.93
N ARG A 131 12.12 -11.85 -32.99
CA ARG A 131 11.63 -12.43 -34.25
C ARG A 131 10.82 -11.46 -35.10
N LYS A 132 10.00 -10.59 -34.46
CA LYS A 132 8.97 -9.81 -35.15
C LYS A 132 9.24 -8.31 -35.18
N ASN A 133 10.10 -7.79 -34.31
CA ASN A 133 10.35 -6.35 -34.23
C ASN A 133 11.26 -5.88 -35.37
N ALA A 134 10.68 -5.16 -36.31
CA ALA A 134 11.41 -4.66 -37.48
C ALA A 134 12.48 -3.63 -37.10
N ARG A 135 12.25 -2.77 -36.07
CA ARG A 135 13.25 -1.78 -35.62
C ARG A 135 14.47 -2.46 -35.00
N LEU A 136 14.24 -3.45 -34.12
CA LEU A 136 15.33 -4.22 -33.52
C LEU A 136 16.18 -4.91 -34.60
N ARG A 137 15.53 -5.58 -35.55
CA ARG A 137 16.24 -6.28 -36.63
C ARG A 137 17.00 -5.33 -37.56
N TYR A 138 16.43 -4.17 -37.85
CA TYR A 138 17.06 -3.19 -38.75
C TYR A 138 18.30 -2.54 -38.12
N PHE A 139 18.20 -2.08 -36.89
CA PHE A 139 19.27 -1.33 -36.24
C PHE A 139 20.28 -2.19 -35.51
N CYS A 140 19.88 -3.37 -34.99
CA CYS A 140 20.72 -4.25 -34.16
C CYS A 140 21.07 -5.59 -34.85
N GLY A 141 20.45 -5.88 -36.00
CA GLY A 141 20.71 -7.11 -36.77
C GLY A 141 19.69 -8.22 -36.52
N ASP A 142 19.76 -9.25 -37.36
CA ASP A 142 18.90 -10.44 -37.25
C ASP A 142 19.52 -11.47 -36.29
N TRP A 143 19.00 -11.50 -35.08
CA TRP A 143 19.47 -12.43 -34.05
C TRP A 143 18.77 -13.79 -34.10
N TYR A 144 17.67 -13.90 -34.86
CA TYR A 144 16.93 -15.15 -34.99
C TYR A 144 17.59 -16.11 -35.98
N THR A 145 17.98 -15.63 -37.15
CA THR A 145 18.66 -16.43 -38.17
C THR A 145 20.00 -16.92 -37.62
N GLY A 146 20.26 -18.22 -37.71
CA GLY A 146 21.47 -18.85 -37.14
C GLY A 146 21.33 -19.22 -35.65
N SER A 147 20.16 -19.03 -35.02
CA SER A 147 19.93 -19.52 -33.66
C SER A 147 20.05 -21.04 -33.58
N THR A 148 20.87 -21.54 -32.67
CA THR A 148 21.13 -22.98 -32.49
C THR A 148 20.21 -23.62 -31.45
N ARG A 149 19.55 -22.80 -30.59
CA ARG A 149 18.56 -23.23 -29.63
C ARG A 149 17.41 -22.22 -29.60
N TRP A 150 16.16 -22.71 -29.65
CA TRP A 150 14.96 -21.84 -29.61
C TRP A 150 13.81 -22.53 -28.88
N GLN A 151 14.07 -22.95 -27.63
CA GLN A 151 13.13 -23.72 -26.81
C GLN A 151 12.24 -22.79 -25.95
N ALA A 152 11.23 -23.35 -25.28
CA ALA A 152 10.34 -22.58 -24.41
C ALA A 152 11.08 -21.92 -23.25
N ASN A 153 12.09 -22.59 -22.75
CA ASN A 153 12.86 -22.20 -21.56
C ASN A 153 14.32 -21.78 -21.85
N SER A 154 14.79 -21.88 -23.10
CA SER A 154 16.19 -21.61 -23.43
C SER A 154 16.35 -21.19 -24.88
N ILE A 155 17.18 -20.16 -25.11
CA ILE A 155 17.55 -19.70 -26.45
C ILE A 155 19.07 -19.47 -26.56
N ILE A 156 19.62 -19.79 -27.73
CA ILE A 156 20.97 -19.38 -28.17
C ILE A 156 20.80 -18.63 -29.47
N LEU A 157 21.17 -17.35 -29.45
CA LEU A 157 20.92 -16.42 -30.56
C LEU A 157 21.98 -16.56 -31.66
N GLY A 158 21.60 -16.29 -32.92
CA GLY A 158 22.52 -16.32 -34.07
C GLY A 158 23.60 -15.24 -34.05
N CYS A 159 23.43 -14.17 -33.28
CA CYS A 159 24.44 -13.13 -33.09
C CYS A 159 25.60 -13.56 -32.14
N ARG A 160 25.46 -14.67 -31.42
CA ARG A 160 26.47 -15.17 -30.49
C ARG A 160 27.65 -15.75 -31.28
N THR A 161 28.86 -15.30 -30.98
CA THR A 161 30.11 -15.76 -31.61
C THR A 161 30.85 -16.78 -30.76
N ASP A 162 30.65 -16.79 -29.43
CA ASP A 162 31.24 -17.79 -28.54
C ASP A 162 30.43 -19.09 -28.62
N THR A 163 30.98 -20.08 -29.32
CA THR A 163 30.43 -21.42 -29.51
C THR A 163 30.84 -22.41 -28.41
N ALA A 164 31.84 -22.06 -27.60
CA ALA A 164 32.37 -22.93 -26.54
C ALA A 164 31.41 -22.93 -25.30
N ASN A 165 30.75 -21.83 -25.05
CA ASN A 165 29.82 -21.70 -23.94
C ASN A 165 28.48 -22.39 -24.26
N LYS A 166 28.18 -23.47 -23.54
CA LYS A 166 26.95 -24.28 -23.70
C LYS A 166 25.72 -23.70 -23.02
N THR A 167 25.88 -22.71 -22.13
CA THR A 167 24.80 -21.99 -21.46
C THR A 167 23.99 -21.18 -22.48
N GLY A 168 22.70 -21.08 -22.31
CA GLY A 168 21.83 -20.26 -23.17
C GLY A 168 22.27 -18.80 -23.24
N THR A 169 21.97 -18.10 -24.34
CA THR A 169 22.00 -16.63 -24.32
C THR A 169 20.99 -16.14 -23.31
N ILE A 170 19.80 -16.78 -23.26
CA ILE A 170 18.83 -16.61 -22.17
C ILE A 170 18.28 -17.96 -21.80
N ASP A 171 18.34 -18.29 -20.52
CA ASP A 171 17.63 -19.41 -19.89
C ASP A 171 16.57 -18.84 -18.93
N ALA A 172 15.39 -19.46 -18.89
CA ALA A 172 14.26 -19.04 -18.08
C ALA A 172 13.78 -20.20 -17.20
N VAL A 173 13.64 -19.98 -15.88
CA VAL A 173 13.30 -21.02 -14.91
C VAL A 173 12.35 -20.49 -13.83
N GLY A 174 11.62 -21.38 -13.17
CA GLY A 174 10.92 -21.07 -11.93
C GLY A 174 11.80 -21.28 -10.70
N LYS A 175 11.48 -20.64 -9.57
CA LYS A 175 12.20 -20.77 -8.28
C LYS A 175 12.35 -22.22 -7.79
N GLU A 176 11.45 -23.10 -8.24
CA GLU A 176 11.46 -24.53 -7.90
C GLU A 176 12.43 -25.36 -8.76
N THR A 177 12.97 -24.79 -9.84
CA THR A 177 13.79 -25.53 -10.79
C THR A 177 15.24 -25.54 -10.30
N LYS A 178 15.78 -26.74 -10.08
CA LYS A 178 17.20 -26.88 -9.78
C LYS A 178 18.03 -26.62 -11.05
N VAL A 179 18.77 -25.55 -11.05
CA VAL A 179 19.74 -25.23 -12.11
C VAL A 179 21.10 -25.69 -11.62
N THR A 180 21.74 -26.58 -12.36
CA THR A 180 23.07 -27.12 -12.03
C THR A 180 24.00 -27.04 -13.25
N SER A 181 25.29 -26.86 -13.00
CA SER A 181 26.34 -26.92 -14.03
C SER A 181 26.21 -25.83 -15.13
N GLN A 182 25.55 -24.72 -14.85
CA GLN A 182 25.47 -23.57 -15.75
C GLN A 182 25.91 -22.32 -15.02
N HIS A 183 26.55 -21.38 -15.71
CA HIS A 183 26.99 -20.12 -15.13
C HIS A 183 26.56 -18.95 -16.02
N TYR A 184 26.18 -17.85 -15.39
CA TYR A 184 25.58 -16.69 -16.03
C TYR A 184 26.33 -15.41 -15.69
N ASP A 185 26.41 -14.51 -16.65
CA ASP A 185 26.99 -13.17 -16.46
C ASP A 185 25.97 -12.22 -15.83
N LEU A 186 24.68 -12.52 -16.03
CA LEU A 186 23.58 -11.70 -15.57
C LEU A 186 22.40 -12.56 -15.13
N ILE A 187 21.87 -12.28 -13.96
CA ILE A 187 20.71 -12.98 -13.42
C ILE A 187 19.61 -11.96 -13.10
N PHE A 188 18.43 -12.14 -13.70
CA PHE A 188 17.21 -11.43 -13.35
C PHE A 188 16.35 -12.29 -12.44
N LEU A 189 16.07 -11.78 -11.24
CA LEU A 189 15.09 -12.35 -10.31
C LEU A 189 13.86 -11.46 -10.33
N ASP A 190 12.82 -11.88 -11.04
CA ASP A 190 11.64 -11.05 -11.27
C ASP A 190 10.41 -11.67 -10.59
N ASP A 191 9.84 -10.93 -9.64
CA ASP A 191 8.70 -11.35 -8.83
C ASP A 191 8.86 -12.79 -8.29
N ILE A 192 10.02 -13.09 -7.62
CA ILE A 192 10.31 -14.43 -7.08
C ILE A 192 9.50 -14.75 -5.82
N ALA A 193 9.03 -13.74 -5.09
CA ALA A 193 8.07 -13.90 -3.99
C ALA A 193 6.63 -13.80 -4.51
N ASP A 194 5.72 -14.53 -3.88
CA ASP A 194 4.31 -14.63 -4.28
C ASP A 194 3.37 -14.77 -3.08
N GLU A 195 2.13 -15.21 -3.33
CA GLU A 195 1.11 -15.42 -2.30
C GLU A 195 1.50 -16.50 -1.29
N ASP A 196 2.22 -17.52 -1.73
CA ASP A 196 2.69 -18.61 -0.85
C ASP A 196 3.73 -18.06 0.14
N ASP A 197 4.61 -17.14 -0.31
CA ASP A 197 5.54 -16.42 0.57
C ASP A 197 4.81 -15.51 1.58
N ARG A 198 3.64 -14.95 1.22
CA ARG A 198 2.82 -14.18 2.15
C ARG A 198 2.28 -15.06 3.29
N ASP A 199 1.82 -16.25 2.98
CA ASP A 199 1.01 -17.07 3.87
C ASP A 199 1.82 -18.13 4.64
N SER A 200 3.08 -18.43 4.23
CA SER A 200 3.88 -19.52 4.78
C SER A 200 5.33 -19.13 5.10
N ASP A 201 5.74 -19.33 6.36
CA ASP A 201 7.15 -19.19 6.78
C ASP A 201 8.07 -20.18 6.05
N ALA A 202 7.59 -21.40 5.80
CA ALA A 202 8.36 -22.42 5.11
C ALA A 202 8.64 -22.03 3.66
N GLU A 203 7.67 -21.44 2.95
CA GLU A 203 7.86 -20.95 1.59
C GLU A 203 8.80 -19.74 1.56
N ARG A 204 8.70 -18.81 2.53
CA ARG A 204 9.67 -17.69 2.67
C ARG A 204 11.10 -18.19 2.86
N LEU A 205 11.28 -19.19 3.74
CA LEU A 205 12.60 -19.79 3.95
C LEU A 205 13.12 -20.47 2.67
N LYS A 206 12.27 -21.19 1.95
CA LYS A 206 12.62 -21.85 0.69
C LYS A 206 13.03 -20.82 -0.38
N THR A 207 12.28 -19.75 -0.54
CA THR A 207 12.63 -18.64 -1.45
C THR A 207 13.98 -18.01 -1.07
N GLN A 208 14.26 -17.86 0.24
CA GLN A 208 15.55 -17.37 0.72
C GLN A 208 16.70 -18.32 0.41
N LEU A 209 16.51 -19.64 0.60
CA LEU A 209 17.54 -20.64 0.26
C LEU A 209 17.80 -20.68 -1.25
N THR A 210 16.75 -20.69 -2.08
CA THR A 210 16.88 -20.57 -3.53
C THR A 210 17.67 -19.31 -3.93
N PHE A 211 17.41 -18.18 -3.30
CA PHE A 211 18.17 -16.95 -3.55
C PHE A 211 19.65 -17.09 -3.16
N GLN A 212 19.98 -17.82 -2.11
CA GLN A 212 21.37 -18.08 -1.71
C GLN A 212 22.08 -18.99 -2.72
N ASP A 213 21.40 -20.02 -3.22
CA ASP A 213 21.96 -20.96 -4.21
C ASP A 213 22.25 -20.29 -5.57
N ILE A 214 21.60 -19.18 -5.89
CA ILE A 214 21.82 -18.42 -7.14
C ILE A 214 23.24 -17.88 -7.26
N PHE A 215 23.91 -17.57 -6.16
CA PHE A 215 25.27 -17.06 -6.20
C PHE A 215 26.26 -18.09 -6.78
N ASP A 216 25.97 -19.39 -6.66
CA ASP A 216 26.78 -20.47 -7.24
C ASP A 216 26.65 -20.52 -8.78
N LEU A 217 25.61 -19.88 -9.33
CA LEU A 217 25.37 -19.81 -10.78
C LEU A 217 25.98 -18.55 -11.41
N LEU A 218 26.55 -17.65 -10.63
CA LEU A 218 27.06 -16.38 -11.13
C LEU A 218 28.50 -16.49 -11.54
N ASN A 219 28.83 -16.07 -12.76
CA ASN A 219 30.22 -15.91 -13.21
C ASN A 219 30.95 -14.85 -12.37
N PRO A 220 32.29 -14.95 -12.22
CA PRO A 220 33.06 -13.88 -11.60
C PRO A 220 32.81 -12.53 -12.28
N GLY A 221 32.42 -11.52 -11.49
CA GLY A 221 32.07 -10.20 -12.01
C GLY A 221 30.64 -10.08 -12.56
N GLY A 222 29.87 -11.17 -12.54
CA GLY A 222 28.47 -11.17 -12.93
C GLY A 222 27.58 -10.36 -11.98
N LYS A 223 26.35 -10.07 -12.40
CA LYS A 223 25.41 -9.22 -11.67
C LYS A 223 24.07 -9.90 -11.45
N ILE A 224 23.41 -9.52 -10.36
CA ILE A 224 22.05 -9.96 -10.05
C ILE A 224 21.13 -8.73 -9.96
N HIS A 225 20.07 -8.72 -10.73
CA HIS A 225 19.01 -7.70 -10.66
C HIS A 225 17.74 -8.30 -10.13
N VAL A 226 17.39 -7.90 -8.91
CA VAL A 226 16.15 -8.29 -8.25
C VAL A 226 15.08 -7.26 -8.53
N THR A 227 13.92 -7.72 -8.97
CA THR A 227 12.75 -6.89 -9.26
C THR A 227 11.55 -7.50 -8.57
N GLY A 228 10.72 -6.69 -7.90
CA GLY A 228 9.56 -7.28 -7.25
C GLY A 228 8.57 -6.30 -6.65
N THR A 229 7.62 -6.91 -5.98
CA THR A 229 6.60 -6.26 -5.15
C THR A 229 6.60 -6.97 -3.80
N ARG A 230 6.39 -6.25 -2.72
CA ARG A 230 6.37 -6.83 -1.37
C ARG A 230 5.15 -7.73 -1.17
N TRP A 231 5.30 -8.75 -0.33
CA TRP A 231 4.23 -9.69 0.02
C TRP A 231 4.12 -9.88 1.54
N HIS A 232 5.25 -9.89 2.26
CA HIS A 232 5.31 -10.08 3.70
C HIS A 232 6.39 -9.20 4.32
N PRO A 233 6.27 -8.74 5.59
CA PRO A 233 7.33 -7.97 6.27
C PRO A 233 8.71 -8.65 6.28
N GLN A 234 8.73 -9.99 6.31
CA GLN A 234 9.95 -10.81 6.32
C GLN A 234 10.16 -11.58 4.99
N ASP A 235 9.72 -11.03 3.86
CA ASP A 235 9.95 -11.62 2.55
C ASP A 235 11.43 -11.56 2.13
N ILE A 236 11.75 -12.15 0.97
CA ILE A 236 13.12 -12.18 0.44
C ILE A 236 13.70 -10.78 0.27
N TYR A 237 12.90 -9.77 -0.06
CA TYR A 237 13.37 -8.39 -0.25
C TYR A 237 13.82 -7.77 1.07
N TYR A 238 13.10 -8.03 2.16
CA TYR A 238 13.54 -7.69 3.51
C TYR A 238 14.87 -8.37 3.87
N TYR A 239 14.99 -9.67 3.55
CA TYR A 239 16.23 -10.41 3.80
C TYR A 239 17.42 -9.78 3.11
N ILE A 240 17.30 -9.44 1.81
CA ILE A 240 18.38 -8.78 1.05
C ILE A 240 18.74 -7.44 1.70
N GLU A 241 17.76 -6.58 1.95
CA GLU A 241 17.98 -5.21 2.45
C GLU A 241 18.49 -5.19 3.90
N LYS A 242 17.83 -5.92 4.80
CA LYS A 242 18.02 -5.78 6.26
C LYS A 242 18.91 -6.84 6.89
N LYS A 243 19.15 -7.97 6.21
CA LYS A 243 19.97 -9.06 6.75
C LYS A 243 21.26 -9.25 5.95
N MET A 244 21.18 -9.33 4.63
CA MET A 244 22.34 -9.62 3.79
C MET A 244 23.20 -8.38 3.54
N ASN A 245 22.65 -7.26 3.09
CA ASN A 245 23.40 -6.03 2.80
C ASN A 245 24.25 -5.56 3.99
N PRO A 246 23.75 -5.51 5.25
CA PRO A 246 24.60 -5.15 6.39
C PRO A 246 25.78 -6.10 6.62
N LYS A 247 25.62 -7.40 6.32
CA LYS A 247 26.73 -8.38 6.41
C LYS A 247 27.78 -8.13 5.34
N LEU A 248 27.33 -7.89 4.08
CA LEU A 248 28.23 -7.57 2.97
C LEU A 248 29.06 -6.32 3.27
N ILE A 249 28.41 -5.24 3.72
CA ILE A 249 29.08 -3.98 4.07
C ILE A 249 30.12 -4.22 5.20
N LYS A 250 29.76 -4.96 6.24
CA LYS A 250 30.68 -5.29 7.35
C LYS A 250 31.91 -6.08 6.87
N GLN A 251 31.77 -6.86 5.81
CA GLN A 251 32.86 -7.64 5.21
C GLN A 251 33.63 -6.89 4.11
N GLY A 252 33.31 -5.60 3.86
CA GLY A 252 33.93 -4.82 2.80
C GLY A 252 33.50 -5.24 1.37
N LEU A 253 32.40 -6.00 1.26
CA LEU A 253 31.84 -6.44 -0.03
C LEU A 253 30.78 -5.44 -0.52
N LYS A 254 30.57 -5.41 -1.84
CA LYS A 254 29.54 -4.54 -2.44
C LYS A 254 28.13 -5.04 -2.12
N PRO A 255 27.28 -4.20 -1.48
CA PRO A 255 25.89 -4.56 -1.23
C PRO A 255 25.05 -4.42 -2.53
N PHE A 256 23.84 -4.98 -2.52
CA PHE A 256 22.83 -4.62 -3.50
C PHE A 256 22.42 -3.16 -3.36
N LYS A 257 22.39 -2.43 -4.47
CA LYS A 257 21.82 -1.09 -4.51
C LYS A 257 20.29 -1.21 -4.45
N VAL A 258 19.71 -0.76 -3.34
CA VAL A 258 18.29 -0.90 -3.07
C VAL A 258 17.53 0.36 -3.45
N SER A 259 16.43 0.20 -4.19
CA SER A 259 15.48 1.25 -4.55
C SER A 259 14.06 0.78 -4.25
N VAL A 260 13.34 1.51 -3.40
CA VAL A 260 11.93 1.23 -3.05
C VAL A 260 11.09 2.45 -3.40
N LYS A 261 10.15 2.29 -4.31
CA LYS A 261 9.36 3.39 -4.88
C LYS A 261 7.86 3.14 -4.71
N PRO A 262 7.30 3.33 -3.50
CA PRO A 262 5.86 3.21 -3.29
C PRO A 262 5.07 4.22 -4.14
N VAL A 263 3.75 3.98 -4.32
CA VAL A 263 2.87 4.90 -5.08
C VAL A 263 2.83 6.30 -4.51
N ARG A 264 3.06 6.46 -3.19
CA ARG A 264 3.14 7.76 -2.52
C ARG A 264 4.54 8.07 -2.05
N LYS A 265 4.88 9.35 -2.08
CA LYS A 265 6.07 9.89 -1.42
C LYS A 265 5.81 10.06 0.07
N LYS A 266 6.87 10.36 0.85
CA LYS A 266 6.75 10.59 2.31
C LYS A 266 5.84 11.78 2.67
N ASP A 267 5.68 12.73 1.77
CA ASP A 267 4.77 13.89 1.92
C ASP A 267 3.31 13.57 1.56
N GLY A 268 2.99 12.32 1.24
CA GLY A 268 1.66 11.84 0.85
C GLY A 268 1.31 12.08 -0.62
N THR A 269 2.11 12.81 -1.38
CA THR A 269 1.86 13.07 -2.81
C THR A 269 2.08 11.82 -3.65
N LEU A 270 1.35 11.71 -4.77
CA LEU A 270 1.55 10.60 -5.71
C LEU A 270 2.93 10.68 -6.36
N ARG A 271 3.64 9.56 -6.38
CA ARG A 271 4.95 9.49 -7.04
C ARG A 271 4.84 9.48 -8.56
N PHE A 272 3.85 8.78 -9.09
CA PHE A 272 3.63 8.62 -10.53
C PHE A 272 2.18 8.96 -10.91
N PRO A 273 1.77 10.25 -10.87
CA PRO A 273 0.38 10.65 -11.06
C PRO A 273 -0.16 10.35 -12.46
N LYS A 274 0.70 10.21 -13.47
CA LYS A 274 0.31 9.78 -14.82
C LYS A 274 -0.12 8.31 -14.87
N ARG A 275 0.34 7.48 -13.95
CA ARG A 275 0.03 6.04 -13.87
C ARG A 275 -1.02 5.74 -12.80
N TYR A 276 -0.90 6.35 -11.63
CA TYR A 276 -1.75 6.11 -10.47
C TYR A 276 -2.43 7.41 -10.07
N THR A 277 -3.74 7.50 -10.27
CA THR A 277 -4.56 8.61 -9.78
C THR A 277 -5.19 8.24 -8.43
N GLU A 278 -5.61 9.22 -7.64
CA GLU A 278 -6.32 8.98 -6.37
C GLU A 278 -7.54 8.06 -6.57
N LYS A 279 -8.29 8.25 -7.66
CA LYS A 279 -9.45 7.42 -8.00
C LYS A 279 -9.05 5.97 -8.26
N ILE A 280 -7.98 5.72 -9.03
CA ILE A 280 -7.47 4.37 -9.29
C ILE A 280 -7.04 3.70 -8.00
N LEU A 281 -6.31 4.41 -7.14
CA LEU A 281 -5.82 3.87 -5.87
C LEU A 281 -6.95 3.56 -4.90
N ALA A 282 -7.96 4.44 -4.80
CA ALA A 282 -9.15 4.19 -3.98
C ALA A 282 -9.93 2.96 -4.45
N ASP A 283 -10.12 2.81 -5.78
CA ASP A 283 -10.77 1.64 -6.37
C ASP A 283 -9.99 0.33 -6.12
N LEU A 284 -8.66 0.39 -6.23
CA LEU A 284 -7.78 -0.74 -5.93
C LEU A 284 -7.82 -1.14 -4.46
N LEU A 285 -7.81 -0.16 -3.55
CA LEU A 285 -7.93 -0.39 -2.11
C LEU A 285 -9.26 -1.07 -1.77
N ALA A 286 -10.36 -0.56 -2.33
CA ALA A 286 -11.69 -1.14 -2.13
C ALA A 286 -11.82 -2.58 -2.63
N LYS A 287 -11.19 -2.89 -3.80
CA LYS A 287 -11.27 -4.23 -4.40
C LYS A 287 -10.31 -5.25 -3.80
N LYS A 288 -9.13 -4.82 -3.35
CA LYS A 288 -8.07 -5.72 -2.87
C LYS A 288 -8.00 -5.86 -1.35
N GLY A 289 -8.58 -4.92 -0.64
CA GLY A 289 -8.40 -4.78 0.80
C GLY A 289 -7.01 -4.26 1.19
N ILE A 290 -6.89 -3.79 2.42
CA ILE A 290 -5.69 -3.06 2.90
C ILE A 290 -4.42 -3.92 2.90
N VAL A 291 -4.51 -5.19 3.28
CA VAL A 291 -3.34 -6.08 3.38
C VAL A 291 -2.65 -6.25 2.03
N SER A 292 -3.44 -6.53 0.98
CA SER A 292 -2.89 -6.68 -0.37
C SER A 292 -2.48 -5.33 -0.99
N TYR A 293 -3.23 -4.25 -0.68
CA TYR A 293 -2.93 -2.93 -1.19
C TYR A 293 -1.62 -2.38 -0.60
N SER A 294 -1.45 -2.40 0.72
CA SER A 294 -0.25 -1.89 1.39
C SER A 294 1.02 -2.62 0.92
N ALA A 295 0.95 -3.94 0.76
CA ALA A 295 2.08 -4.71 0.26
C ALA A 295 2.41 -4.38 -1.20
N GLN A 296 1.41 -4.28 -2.09
CA GLN A 296 1.62 -4.21 -3.54
C GLN A 296 1.72 -2.79 -4.10
N TYR A 297 1.23 -1.77 -3.38
CA TYR A 297 1.24 -0.38 -3.84
C TYR A 297 2.03 0.54 -2.90
N ASP A 298 1.86 0.43 -1.59
CA ASP A 298 2.65 1.20 -0.63
C ASP A 298 4.01 0.53 -0.34
N LEU A 299 4.19 -0.73 -0.76
CA LEU A 299 5.39 -1.55 -0.53
C LEU A 299 5.72 -1.72 0.96
N GLU A 300 4.70 -1.62 1.80
CA GLU A 300 4.74 -1.81 3.25
C GLU A 300 3.80 -2.98 3.62
N PRO A 301 4.28 -4.22 3.49
CA PRO A 301 3.43 -5.39 3.76
C PRO A 301 3.06 -5.48 5.23
N LEU A 302 1.79 -5.78 5.45
CA LEU A 302 1.20 -6.01 6.76
C LEU A 302 1.21 -7.51 7.03
N SER A 303 1.66 -7.94 8.20
CA SER A 303 1.44 -9.32 8.64
C SER A 303 0.20 -9.38 9.53
N LYS A 304 -0.48 -10.52 9.52
CA LYS A 304 -1.58 -10.79 10.47
C LYS A 304 -1.10 -10.70 11.92
N GLU A 305 0.17 -11.01 12.17
CA GLU A 305 0.82 -10.92 13.48
C GLU A 305 0.96 -9.48 13.99
N ASN A 306 0.96 -8.51 13.09
CA ASN A 306 1.04 -7.08 13.43
C ASN A 306 -0.34 -6.39 13.47
N GLN A 307 -1.42 -7.12 13.17
CA GLN A 307 -2.78 -6.64 13.40
C GLN A 307 -3.16 -6.87 14.87
N LEU A 308 -3.38 -5.78 15.58
CA LEU A 308 -3.69 -5.86 17.00
C LEU A 308 -5.13 -6.36 17.24
N PHE A 309 -6.07 -5.91 16.40
CA PHE A 309 -7.49 -6.23 16.54
C PHE A 309 -7.97 -7.12 15.39
N LEU A 310 -7.91 -8.43 15.59
CA LEU A 310 -8.40 -9.38 14.60
C LEU A 310 -9.94 -9.48 14.67
N PRO A 311 -10.65 -9.47 13.53
CA PRO A 311 -12.11 -9.67 13.50
C PRO A 311 -12.58 -10.92 14.26
N ALA A 312 -11.79 -12.00 14.19
CA ALA A 312 -12.06 -13.26 14.88
C ALA A 312 -11.98 -13.16 16.42
N ASN A 313 -11.25 -12.16 16.94
CA ASN A 313 -11.11 -11.94 18.38
C ASN A 313 -12.11 -10.93 18.93
N CYS A 314 -12.88 -10.25 18.06
CA CYS A 314 -13.95 -9.34 18.48
C CYS A 314 -15.23 -10.11 18.82
N GLY A 315 -15.89 -9.71 19.89
CA GLY A 315 -17.21 -10.20 20.24
C GLY A 315 -18.32 -9.41 19.55
N TYR A 316 -19.47 -10.04 19.31
CA TYR A 316 -20.60 -9.42 18.63
C TYR A 316 -21.89 -9.63 19.42
N PHE A 317 -22.84 -8.68 19.26
CA PHE A 317 -24.19 -8.79 19.81
C PHE A 317 -25.24 -8.51 18.73
N ASP A 318 -26.40 -9.14 18.88
CA ASP A 318 -27.53 -8.90 18.00
C ASP A 318 -28.43 -7.82 18.60
N MET A 319 -28.68 -6.75 17.83
CA MET A 319 -29.57 -5.64 18.22
C MET A 319 -31.00 -6.09 18.60
N LYS A 320 -31.44 -7.26 18.11
CA LYS A 320 -32.74 -7.85 18.47
C LYS A 320 -32.85 -8.16 19.96
N TYR A 321 -31.74 -8.46 20.62
CA TYR A 321 -31.71 -8.79 22.05
C TYR A 321 -31.19 -7.63 22.92
N PHE A 322 -30.95 -6.47 22.31
CA PHE A 322 -30.56 -5.26 23.04
C PHE A 322 -31.75 -4.57 23.67
N ASP A 323 -31.73 -4.41 24.99
CA ASP A 323 -32.73 -3.65 25.76
C ASP A 323 -32.01 -2.55 26.55
N SER A 324 -32.24 -1.30 26.16
CA SER A 324 -31.60 -0.13 26.78
C SER A 324 -31.98 0.09 28.26
N THR A 325 -33.05 -0.54 28.73
CA THR A 325 -33.47 -0.46 30.14
C THR A 325 -32.61 -1.32 31.07
N GLN A 326 -31.93 -2.32 30.52
CA GLN A 326 -31.04 -3.24 31.24
C GLN A 326 -29.63 -2.70 31.42
N GLY A 327 -29.36 -1.47 30.97
CA GLY A 327 -28.04 -0.87 31.01
C GLY A 327 -28.07 0.64 31.12
N VAL A 328 -26.89 1.25 31.07
CA VAL A 328 -26.71 2.71 31.04
C VAL A 328 -25.81 3.13 29.91
N ALA A 329 -26.17 4.23 29.28
CA ALA A 329 -25.46 4.77 28.12
C ALA A 329 -24.34 5.71 28.53
N TYR A 330 -23.22 5.56 27.84
CA TYR A 330 -22.06 6.46 27.82
C TYR A 330 -21.79 6.94 26.40
N GLY A 331 -21.39 8.20 26.27
CA GLY A 331 -20.97 8.74 25.00
C GLY A 331 -19.52 9.26 25.07
N TYR A 332 -18.88 9.34 23.90
CA TYR A 332 -17.58 9.99 23.75
C TYR A 332 -17.46 10.68 22.39
N CYS A 333 -16.84 11.84 22.38
CA CYS A 333 -16.49 12.56 21.17
C CYS A 333 -15.03 13.04 21.23
N ASP A 334 -14.28 12.81 20.15
CA ASP A 334 -13.01 13.48 19.88
C ASP A 334 -13.27 14.62 18.87
N PRO A 335 -13.29 15.90 19.32
CA PRO A 335 -13.58 17.03 18.44
C PRO A 335 -12.38 17.32 17.54
N ALA A 336 -12.52 17.16 16.23
CA ALA A 336 -11.51 17.57 15.25
C ALA A 336 -11.42 19.11 15.15
N MET A 337 -10.67 19.76 16.03
CA MET A 337 -10.52 21.22 16.15
C MET A 337 -9.21 21.74 15.52
N GLY A 338 -8.71 21.18 14.41
CA GLY A 338 -7.43 21.58 13.80
C GLY A 338 -7.57 22.54 12.61
N LYS A 339 -6.59 23.45 12.45
CA LYS A 339 -6.46 24.35 11.29
C LYS A 339 -6.20 23.61 9.97
N ASN A 340 -5.83 22.35 9.99
CA ASN A 340 -5.62 21.52 8.82
C ASN A 340 -6.91 20.78 8.46
N LYS A 341 -7.71 21.39 7.60
CA LYS A 341 -8.99 20.89 7.07
C LYS A 341 -8.90 19.62 6.21
N LYS A 342 -7.77 18.97 6.10
CA LYS A 342 -7.61 17.74 5.31
C LYS A 342 -7.39 16.56 6.26
N GLY A 343 -8.50 15.91 6.68
CA GLY A 343 -8.44 14.52 7.09
C GLY A 343 -8.72 14.13 8.53
N CYS A 344 -8.89 15.04 9.50
CA CYS A 344 -9.29 14.62 10.86
C CYS A 344 -10.78 14.33 10.93
N GLN A 345 -11.14 13.12 11.31
CA GLN A 345 -12.54 12.73 11.59
C GLN A 345 -12.90 13.10 13.03
N ALA A 346 -14.16 13.45 13.26
CA ALA A 346 -14.72 13.68 14.60
C ALA A 346 -15.64 12.52 14.97
N PRO A 347 -15.11 11.41 15.53
CA PRO A 347 -15.93 10.29 15.95
C PRO A 347 -16.78 10.66 17.16
N ILE A 348 -18.08 10.26 17.12
CA ILE A 348 -19.00 10.26 18.25
C ILE A 348 -19.44 8.81 18.44
N ILE A 349 -19.12 8.21 19.58
CA ILE A 349 -19.39 6.79 19.84
C ILE A 349 -20.27 6.66 21.07
N THR A 350 -21.27 5.76 20.98
CA THR A 350 -22.20 5.42 22.06
C THR A 350 -21.98 3.99 22.50
N GLY A 351 -21.75 3.77 23.78
CA GLY A 351 -21.64 2.45 24.39
C GLY A 351 -22.56 2.30 25.58
N TYR A 352 -23.14 1.11 25.77
CA TYR A 352 -23.94 0.74 26.93
C TYR A 352 -23.20 -0.24 27.82
N TYR A 353 -23.13 0.02 29.11
CA TYR A 353 -22.79 -1.00 30.09
C TYR A 353 -24.03 -1.70 30.56
N MET A 354 -24.11 -3.00 30.33
CA MET A 354 -25.30 -3.80 30.67
C MET A 354 -25.17 -4.37 32.08
N PHE A 355 -26.15 -4.13 32.93
CA PHE A 355 -26.19 -4.70 34.28
C PHE A 355 -26.94 -6.02 34.34
N GLU A 356 -27.89 -6.18 33.43
CA GLU A 356 -28.83 -7.31 33.42
C GLU A 356 -28.97 -7.89 32.02
N GLY A 357 -29.70 -8.99 31.91
CA GLY A 357 -30.00 -9.64 30.64
C GLY A 357 -28.90 -10.48 30.07
N MET A 358 -29.03 -10.86 28.79
CA MET A 358 -28.11 -11.73 28.06
C MET A 358 -26.67 -11.18 28.01
N TYR A 359 -26.52 -9.87 28.00
CA TYR A 359 -25.26 -9.18 27.88
C TYR A 359 -24.76 -8.56 29.19
N ALA A 360 -25.24 -9.04 30.33
CA ALA A 360 -24.83 -8.53 31.65
C ALA A 360 -23.29 -8.52 31.79
N GLY A 361 -22.74 -7.43 32.33
CA GLY A 361 -21.28 -7.23 32.49
C GLY A 361 -20.52 -6.88 31.20
N LYS A 362 -21.22 -6.70 30.07
CA LYS A 362 -20.61 -6.35 28.78
C LYS A 362 -20.81 -4.86 28.44
N ILE A 363 -19.92 -4.35 27.60
CA ILE A 363 -20.00 -3.04 26.97
C ILE A 363 -20.46 -3.26 25.53
N LEU A 364 -21.63 -2.74 25.17
CA LEU A 364 -22.18 -2.85 23.82
C LEU A 364 -21.97 -1.54 23.07
N ILE A 365 -21.27 -1.55 21.97
CA ILE A 365 -21.10 -0.38 21.09
C ILE A 365 -22.32 -0.34 20.16
N THR A 366 -23.29 0.50 20.50
CA THR A 366 -24.60 0.47 19.84
C THR A 366 -24.75 1.46 18.69
N ASP A 367 -24.02 2.58 18.74
CA ASP A 367 -24.20 3.67 17.80
C ASP A 367 -22.89 4.44 17.61
N THR A 368 -22.63 4.88 16.39
CA THR A 368 -21.44 5.65 16.02
C THR A 368 -21.80 6.76 15.04
N GLU A 369 -20.95 7.78 14.97
CA GLU A 369 -20.98 8.79 13.93
C GLU A 369 -19.55 9.19 13.60
N ILE A 370 -19.03 8.75 12.47
CA ILE A 370 -17.66 9.00 12.05
C ILE A 370 -17.65 9.79 10.74
N ALA A 371 -17.25 11.06 10.80
CA ALA A 371 -17.12 11.90 9.63
C ALA A 371 -16.30 13.17 9.93
N VAL A 372 -15.85 13.85 8.88
CA VAL A 372 -15.36 15.22 8.96
C VAL A 372 -16.54 16.17 9.04
N ARG A 373 -16.69 16.91 10.16
CA ARG A 373 -17.84 17.77 10.41
C ARG A 373 -17.43 19.15 10.91
N ARG A 374 -18.36 20.12 10.73
CA ARG A 374 -18.27 21.41 11.44
C ARG A 374 -18.71 21.22 12.90
N PRO A 375 -18.13 21.96 13.86
CA PRO A 375 -18.50 21.85 15.27
C PRO A 375 -20.02 21.91 15.53
N THR A 376 -20.74 22.82 14.89
CA THR A 376 -22.19 22.97 15.04
C THR A 376 -22.97 21.73 14.62
N GLN A 377 -22.50 20.96 13.66
CA GLN A 377 -23.12 19.69 13.27
C GLN A 377 -22.89 18.61 14.34
N SER A 378 -21.70 18.58 14.94
CA SER A 378 -21.39 17.69 16.07
C SER A 378 -22.25 18.02 17.29
N TYR A 379 -22.47 19.31 17.62
CA TYR A 379 -23.35 19.70 18.74
C TYR A 379 -24.76 19.19 18.55
N LYS A 380 -25.36 19.36 17.36
CA LYS A 380 -26.72 18.85 17.05
C LYS A 380 -26.81 17.34 17.20
N LEU A 381 -25.81 16.61 16.71
CA LEU A 381 -25.77 15.16 16.83
C LEU A 381 -25.64 14.71 18.29
N ILE A 382 -24.74 15.31 19.07
CA ILE A 382 -24.54 14.99 20.49
C ILE A 382 -25.83 15.23 21.30
N VAL A 383 -26.49 16.38 21.12
CA VAL A 383 -27.75 16.68 21.80
C VAL A 383 -28.87 15.74 21.35
N GLY A 384 -28.96 15.43 20.05
CA GLY A 384 -29.93 14.44 19.54
C GLY A 384 -29.70 13.04 20.13
N LYS A 385 -28.44 12.62 20.24
CA LYS A 385 -28.07 11.34 20.87
C LYS A 385 -28.35 11.35 22.39
N GLN A 386 -28.18 12.48 23.10
CA GLN A 386 -28.55 12.62 24.48
C GLN A 386 -30.08 12.41 24.69
N ILE A 387 -30.89 12.96 23.80
CA ILE A 387 -32.36 12.74 23.86
C ILE A 387 -32.68 11.25 23.67
N ARG A 388 -32.01 10.58 22.73
CA ARG A 388 -32.24 9.18 22.41
C ARG A 388 -31.73 8.23 23.49
N HIS A 389 -30.46 8.40 23.91
CA HIS A 389 -29.72 7.43 24.72
C HIS A 389 -29.71 7.78 26.22
N LYS A 390 -29.99 9.03 26.60
CA LYS A 390 -29.98 9.52 28.00
C LYS A 390 -28.66 9.21 28.70
N TYR A 391 -27.55 9.68 28.12
CA TYR A 391 -26.23 9.44 28.65
C TYR A 391 -26.11 9.77 30.13
N VAL A 392 -25.56 8.87 30.91
CA VAL A 392 -25.18 9.12 32.32
C VAL A 392 -23.84 9.87 32.40
N SER A 393 -23.06 9.81 31.34
CA SER A 393 -21.80 10.53 31.19
C SER A 393 -21.40 10.62 29.72
N PHE A 394 -20.92 11.78 29.31
CA PHE A 394 -20.42 12.03 27.96
C PHE A 394 -18.98 12.56 28.05
N GLY A 395 -18.00 11.83 27.50
CA GLY A 395 -16.60 12.25 27.47
C GLY A 395 -16.35 13.17 26.28
N CYS A 396 -15.53 14.19 26.49
CA CYS A 396 -14.99 15.02 25.43
C CYS A 396 -13.51 15.26 25.71
N GLU A 397 -12.64 15.07 24.72
CA GLU A 397 -11.20 15.31 24.91
C GLU A 397 -10.96 16.78 25.27
N ASP A 398 -10.11 17.04 26.27
CA ASP A 398 -9.80 18.39 26.78
C ASP A 398 -8.43 18.85 26.27
N ASN A 399 -8.43 19.63 25.19
CA ASN A 399 -7.29 20.41 24.71
C ASN A 399 -7.66 21.91 24.78
N ALA A 400 -6.70 22.81 24.90
CA ALA A 400 -6.88 24.24 25.18
C ALA A 400 -7.92 25.04 24.32
N GLN A 401 -8.52 24.43 23.30
CA GLN A 401 -9.61 25.01 22.47
C GLN A 401 -10.98 24.34 22.71
N GLN A 402 -11.09 23.39 23.61
CA GLN A 402 -12.27 22.51 23.75
C GLN A 402 -13.27 22.99 24.79
N SER A 403 -12.90 23.92 25.68
CA SER A 403 -13.89 24.64 26.48
C SER A 403 -14.98 25.25 25.60
N LEU A 404 -14.60 25.83 24.47
CA LEU A 404 -15.53 26.37 23.46
C LEU A 404 -16.43 25.30 22.82
N PHE A 405 -15.93 24.06 22.70
CA PHE A 405 -16.73 22.96 22.16
C PHE A 405 -17.81 22.51 23.15
N ILE A 406 -17.45 22.42 24.43
CA ILE A 406 -18.38 22.09 25.52
C ILE A 406 -19.44 23.18 25.65
N ASP A 407 -19.04 24.46 25.65
CA ASP A 407 -19.97 25.60 25.65
C ASP A 407 -20.95 25.56 24.46
N GLY A 408 -20.46 25.11 23.29
CA GLY A 408 -21.29 24.93 22.10
C GLY A 408 -22.33 23.81 22.24
N ILE A 409 -21.96 22.69 22.90
CA ILE A 409 -22.93 21.63 23.23
C ILE A 409 -24.01 22.15 24.18
N ASP A 410 -23.62 22.87 25.23
CA ASP A 410 -24.55 23.43 26.21
C ASP A 410 -25.48 24.49 25.60
N ALA A 411 -24.95 25.35 24.73
CA ALA A 411 -25.75 26.32 23.99
C ALA A 411 -26.79 25.62 23.09
N MET A 412 -26.38 24.58 22.37
CA MET A 412 -27.26 23.78 21.52
C MET A 412 -28.32 23.04 22.36
N ALA A 413 -27.95 22.49 23.52
CA ALA A 413 -28.89 21.82 24.42
C ALA A 413 -29.96 22.78 24.93
N ARG A 414 -29.60 24.01 25.31
CA ARG A 414 -30.54 25.06 25.69
C ARG A 414 -31.48 25.45 24.53
N GLU A 415 -30.94 25.61 23.32
CA GLU A 415 -31.74 25.92 22.14
C GLU A 415 -32.73 24.81 21.82
N MET A 416 -32.30 23.56 21.82
CA MET A 416 -33.15 22.39 21.57
C MET A 416 -34.22 22.21 22.68
N THR A 417 -33.88 22.46 23.94
CA THR A 417 -34.83 22.47 25.04
C THR A 417 -35.95 23.49 24.78
N ARG A 418 -35.56 24.73 24.44
CA ARG A 418 -36.55 25.79 24.15
C ARG A 418 -37.44 25.44 22.96
N LEU A 419 -36.91 24.84 21.91
CA LEU A 419 -37.65 24.44 20.71
C LEU A 419 -38.64 23.30 20.97
N ILE A 420 -38.26 22.32 21.80
CA ILE A 420 -39.03 21.09 22.03
C ILE A 420 -39.98 21.23 23.22
N MET A 421 -39.55 21.88 24.31
CA MET A 421 -40.22 21.89 25.60
C MET A 421 -40.69 23.30 26.02
N GLY A 422 -40.30 24.33 25.26
CA GLY A 422 -40.62 25.72 25.63
C GLY A 422 -39.64 26.33 26.64
N ASP A 423 -40.09 27.37 27.36
CA ASP A 423 -39.26 28.13 28.32
C ASP A 423 -39.37 27.66 29.78
N GLY A 424 -40.04 26.53 30.03
CA GLY A 424 -40.20 25.95 31.36
C GLY A 424 -41.17 26.72 32.24
N LYS A 425 -42.15 27.44 31.65
CA LYS A 425 -43.17 28.18 32.38
C LYS A 425 -44.55 27.66 32.05
N LEU A 426 -45.41 27.62 33.07
CA LEU A 426 -46.82 27.39 32.93
C LEU A 426 -47.54 28.62 32.32
N LYS A 427 -48.82 28.48 31.91
CA LYS A 427 -49.63 29.57 31.31
C LYS A 427 -49.79 30.78 32.23
N ASP A 428 -49.68 30.60 33.55
CA ASP A 428 -49.69 31.66 34.55
C ASP A 428 -48.32 32.32 34.79
N GLY A 429 -47.30 31.93 34.03
CA GLY A 429 -45.96 32.46 34.14
C GLY A 429 -45.08 31.87 35.25
N LYS A 430 -45.61 30.92 36.03
CA LYS A 430 -44.83 30.23 37.08
C LYS A 430 -43.94 29.14 36.48
N PRO A 431 -42.83 28.76 37.17
CA PRO A 431 -42.00 27.62 36.75
C PRO A 431 -42.84 26.34 36.67
N ASP A 432 -42.68 25.58 35.60
CA ASP A 432 -43.26 24.25 35.46
C ASP A 432 -42.47 23.24 36.28
N PRO A 433 -43.04 22.61 37.31
CA PRO A 433 -42.32 21.64 38.16
C PRO A 433 -41.92 20.38 37.40
N ASP A 434 -42.57 20.07 36.28
CA ASP A 434 -42.28 18.90 35.44
C ASP A 434 -41.30 19.24 34.29
N PHE A 435 -40.79 20.46 34.26
CA PHE A 435 -39.83 20.87 33.23
C PHE A 435 -38.44 20.32 33.50
N HIS A 436 -38.00 19.43 32.63
CA HIS A 436 -36.67 18.82 32.66
C HIS A 436 -35.87 19.20 31.40
N PRO A 437 -35.00 20.21 31.48
CA PRO A 437 -34.23 20.63 30.32
C PRO A 437 -33.28 19.53 29.82
N ILE A 438 -32.96 19.54 28.52
CA ILE A 438 -31.97 18.65 27.96
C ILE A 438 -30.59 19.08 28.47
N ILE A 439 -29.92 18.17 29.19
CA ILE A 439 -28.57 18.37 29.72
C ILE A 439 -27.72 17.24 29.20
N VAL A 440 -26.62 17.57 28.50
CA VAL A 440 -25.58 16.60 28.15
C VAL A 440 -24.58 16.57 29.30
N PRO A 441 -24.37 15.44 30.00
CA PRO A 441 -23.45 15.36 31.14
C PRO A 441 -22.00 15.27 30.66
N VAL A 442 -21.51 16.36 30.00
CA VAL A 442 -20.17 16.41 29.42
C VAL A 442 -19.14 16.48 30.52
N GLN A 443 -18.10 15.68 30.36
CA GLN A 443 -16.91 15.69 31.21
C GLN A 443 -15.67 15.80 30.35
N PRO A 444 -14.79 16.79 30.63
CA PRO A 444 -13.51 16.92 29.95
C PRO A 444 -12.60 15.74 30.29
N ILE A 445 -11.87 15.25 29.31
CA ILE A 445 -10.90 14.14 29.46
C ILE A 445 -9.54 14.61 28.96
N THR A 446 -8.57 14.68 29.89
CA THR A 446 -7.18 14.98 29.55
C THR A 446 -6.41 13.69 29.35
N ASN A 447 -5.91 13.48 28.12
CA ASN A 447 -5.10 12.33 27.79
C ASN A 447 -3.61 12.64 27.96
N THR A 448 -2.95 11.94 28.88
CA THR A 448 -1.51 12.12 29.19
C THR A 448 -0.62 11.07 28.49
N LYS A 449 -1.18 9.94 28.10
CA LYS A 449 -0.46 8.84 27.42
C LYS A 449 -0.45 9.03 25.90
N ASN A 450 0.55 8.47 25.25
CA ASN A 450 0.60 8.40 23.79
C ASN A 450 -0.64 7.67 23.21
N LYS A 451 -1.19 8.17 22.10
CA LYS A 451 -2.37 7.65 21.44
C LYS A 451 -2.25 6.16 21.09
N ASP A 452 -1.15 5.75 20.46
CA ASP A 452 -0.94 4.36 20.08
C ASP A 452 -0.87 3.45 21.32
N SER A 453 -0.15 3.85 22.37
CA SER A 453 -0.09 3.08 23.62
C SER A 453 -1.44 2.92 24.33
N ARG A 454 -2.36 3.87 24.18
CA ARG A 454 -3.73 3.77 24.72
C ARG A 454 -4.54 2.75 23.93
N ILE A 455 -4.53 2.87 22.62
CA ILE A 455 -5.24 1.96 21.71
C ILE A 455 -4.74 0.52 21.92
N GLU A 456 -3.43 0.31 21.92
CA GLU A 456 -2.80 -1.00 22.14
C GLU A 456 -3.17 -1.59 23.50
N GLY A 457 -3.19 -0.76 24.53
CA GLY A 457 -3.57 -1.19 25.88
C GLY A 457 -5.03 -1.63 26.03
N SER A 458 -5.90 -1.30 25.06
CA SER A 458 -7.31 -1.71 25.06
C SER A 458 -7.57 -3.09 24.44
N GLU A 459 -6.57 -3.68 23.74
CA GLU A 459 -6.70 -4.99 23.06
C GLU A 459 -7.31 -6.09 23.93
N PRO A 460 -6.89 -6.30 25.20
CA PRO A 460 -7.45 -7.37 26.03
C PRO A 460 -8.95 -7.25 26.27
N THR A 461 -9.54 -6.06 26.19
CA THR A 461 -11.00 -5.88 26.38
C THR A 461 -11.80 -6.47 25.22
N TYR A 462 -11.23 -6.51 24.03
CA TYR A 462 -11.82 -7.10 22.84
C TYR A 462 -11.64 -8.61 22.83
N THR A 463 -10.42 -9.09 23.04
CA THR A 463 -10.07 -10.52 23.06
C THR A 463 -10.80 -11.27 24.17
N ASN A 464 -11.04 -10.61 25.31
CA ASN A 464 -11.84 -11.17 26.41
C ASN A 464 -13.37 -10.97 26.22
N HIS A 465 -13.80 -10.47 25.07
CA HIS A 465 -15.21 -10.18 24.77
C HIS A 465 -15.91 -9.36 25.84
N GLN A 466 -15.19 -8.41 26.46
CA GLN A 466 -15.79 -7.42 27.38
C GLN A 466 -16.52 -6.33 26.58
N VAL A 467 -16.02 -6.04 25.39
CA VAL A 467 -16.64 -5.11 24.43
C VAL A 467 -17.22 -5.92 23.28
N LEU A 468 -18.48 -5.65 22.95
CA LEU A 468 -19.20 -6.31 21.86
C LEU A 468 -19.64 -5.27 20.83
N PHE A 469 -19.52 -5.65 19.56
CA PHE A 469 -19.93 -4.85 18.42
C PHE A 469 -21.24 -5.37 17.83
N ARG A 470 -21.93 -4.55 17.05
CA ARG A 470 -23.16 -4.97 16.36
C ARG A 470 -22.87 -6.07 15.34
N MET A 471 -23.71 -7.10 15.29
CA MET A 471 -23.65 -8.14 14.23
C MET A 471 -23.95 -7.57 12.86
N ASP A 472 -24.85 -6.58 12.77
CA ASP A 472 -25.26 -5.89 11.54
C ASP A 472 -24.40 -4.67 11.22
N TRP A 473 -23.15 -4.64 11.67
CA TRP A 473 -22.21 -3.51 11.57
C TRP A 473 -22.02 -2.99 10.13
N GLU A 474 -22.13 -3.86 9.10
CA GLU A 474 -22.00 -3.47 7.69
C GLU A 474 -23.12 -2.55 7.21
N SER A 475 -24.32 -2.74 7.73
CA SER A 475 -25.54 -1.98 7.39
C SER A 475 -25.96 -0.98 8.45
N ALA A 476 -25.24 -0.90 9.58
CA ALA A 476 -25.53 0.00 10.66
C ALA A 476 -25.30 1.47 10.28
N GLU A 477 -26.20 2.36 10.72
CA GLU A 477 -26.11 3.80 10.47
C GLU A 477 -24.85 4.43 11.10
N GLY A 478 -24.55 5.67 10.72
CA GLY A 478 -23.50 6.48 11.33
C GLY A 478 -22.08 6.10 10.98
N ASN A 479 -21.87 5.43 9.83
CA ASN A 479 -20.58 4.93 9.37
C ASN A 479 -19.95 3.93 10.35
N TYR A 480 -20.76 3.04 10.92
CA TYR A 480 -20.27 2.00 11.83
C TYR A 480 -19.21 1.11 11.17
N MET A 481 -19.32 0.87 9.87
CA MET A 481 -18.31 0.18 9.07
C MET A 481 -16.94 0.88 9.16
N ASP A 482 -16.88 2.21 9.20
CA ASP A 482 -15.62 2.95 9.33
C ASP A 482 -14.96 2.70 10.70
N LEU A 483 -15.74 2.57 11.79
CA LEU A 483 -15.22 2.16 13.09
C LEU A 483 -14.53 0.80 13.01
N MET A 484 -15.23 -0.19 12.44
CA MET A 484 -14.70 -1.55 12.34
C MET A 484 -13.46 -1.61 11.44
N ASN A 485 -13.47 -0.90 10.32
CA ASN A 485 -12.32 -0.84 9.40
C ASN A 485 -11.11 -0.18 10.07
N GLN A 486 -11.27 0.95 10.76
CA GLN A 486 -10.18 1.61 11.48
C GLN A 486 -9.62 0.71 12.59
N LEU A 487 -10.47 0.00 13.31
CA LEU A 487 -10.07 -0.91 14.38
C LEU A 487 -9.31 -2.13 13.84
N TRP A 488 -9.90 -2.86 12.88
CA TRP A 488 -9.27 -4.07 12.33
C TRP A 488 -8.01 -3.82 11.52
N GLN A 489 -7.88 -2.62 10.96
CA GLN A 489 -6.70 -2.22 10.20
C GLN A 489 -5.64 -1.48 11.04
N TYR A 490 -5.88 -1.33 12.35
CA TYR A 490 -4.90 -0.74 13.25
C TYR A 490 -3.65 -1.63 13.37
N PRO A 491 -2.40 -1.07 13.35
CA PRO A 491 -2.07 0.37 13.37
C PRO A 491 -1.97 1.02 11.97
N PHE A 492 -2.34 0.35 10.92
CA PHE A 492 -2.04 0.67 9.50
C PHE A 492 -3.11 1.52 8.80
N HIS A 493 -4.29 1.68 9.41
CA HIS A 493 -5.31 2.56 8.84
C HIS A 493 -4.83 4.02 8.85
N PRO A 494 -5.09 4.81 7.76
CA PRO A 494 -4.67 6.22 7.70
C PRO A 494 -5.30 7.09 8.81
N TYR A 495 -6.44 6.68 9.34
CA TYR A 495 -7.10 7.31 10.47
C TYR A 495 -7.07 6.37 11.69
N LYS A 496 -6.77 6.95 12.86
CA LYS A 496 -6.76 6.25 14.14
C LYS A 496 -7.72 6.93 15.14
N ASP A 497 -8.59 7.84 14.63
CA ASP A 497 -9.42 8.67 15.48
C ASP A 497 -10.57 7.86 16.10
N ALA A 498 -11.14 6.91 15.35
CA ALA A 498 -12.21 6.06 15.87
C ALA A 498 -11.74 5.03 16.90
N PRO A 499 -10.63 4.28 16.71
CA PRO A 499 -10.05 3.43 17.76
C PRO A 499 -9.67 4.18 19.03
N ASP A 500 -9.12 5.41 18.92
CA ASP A 500 -8.77 6.24 20.04
C ASP A 500 -10.00 6.71 20.84
N ALA A 501 -11.03 7.19 20.13
CA ALA A 501 -12.29 7.57 20.75
C ALA A 501 -12.99 6.37 21.43
N LEU A 502 -12.88 5.19 20.82
CA LEU A 502 -13.43 3.95 21.37
C LEU A 502 -12.72 3.55 22.66
N GLU A 503 -11.38 3.64 22.70
CA GLU A 503 -10.59 3.37 23.91
C GLU A 503 -10.99 4.33 25.05
N CYS A 504 -11.09 5.62 24.75
CA CYS A 504 -11.51 6.62 25.73
C CYS A 504 -12.94 6.35 26.26
N LEU A 505 -13.87 5.94 25.39
CA LEU A 505 -15.21 5.51 25.80
C LEU A 505 -15.15 4.30 26.73
N ILE A 506 -14.42 3.25 26.37
CA ILE A 506 -14.32 2.01 27.14
C ILE A 506 -13.77 2.28 28.54
N ASN A 507 -12.70 3.04 28.67
CA ASN A 507 -12.13 3.40 29.96
C ASN A 507 -13.12 4.17 30.83
N ARG A 508 -13.92 5.06 30.23
CA ARG A 508 -14.96 5.78 30.92
C ARG A 508 -16.07 4.89 31.43
N VAL A 509 -16.51 3.94 30.60
CA VAL A 509 -17.52 2.95 31.00
C VAL A 509 -17.02 2.11 32.17
N ILE A 510 -15.79 1.60 32.09
CA ILE A 510 -15.18 0.77 33.15
C ILE A 510 -15.05 1.57 34.46
N LEU A 511 -14.62 2.83 34.39
CA LEU A 511 -14.51 3.69 35.57
C LEU A 511 -15.89 3.97 36.18
N GLY A 512 -16.88 4.30 35.36
CA GLY A 512 -18.24 4.54 35.81
C GLY A 512 -18.90 3.31 36.41
N ALA A 513 -18.67 2.12 35.84
CA ALA A 513 -19.18 0.86 36.37
C ALA A 513 -18.54 0.54 37.75
N LYS A 514 -17.23 0.72 37.90
CA LYS A 514 -16.56 0.52 39.20
C LYS A 514 -17.06 1.45 40.29
N LEU A 515 -17.29 2.72 39.98
CA LEU A 515 -17.84 3.69 40.94
C LEU A 515 -19.25 3.30 41.42
N ARG A 516 -20.10 2.84 40.52
CA ARG A 516 -21.45 2.38 40.87
C ARG A 516 -21.45 1.12 41.74
N MET A 517 -20.57 0.15 41.46
CA MET A 517 -20.42 -1.05 42.30
C MET A 517 -19.85 -0.73 43.70
N ALA A 518 -19.13 0.37 43.86
CA ALA A 518 -18.59 0.80 45.15
C ALA A 518 -19.59 1.62 46.00
N THR A 519 -20.63 2.16 45.39
CA THR A 519 -21.67 3.03 46.03
C THR A 519 -23.03 2.35 46.23
N GLY A 520 -23.25 1.17 45.69
CA GLY A 520 -24.44 0.32 45.89
C GLY A 520 -24.11 -0.87 46.73
#